data_00a3ebccfbdea30465a1e7e401cba92b
#
_entry.id   00a3ebccfbdea30465a1e7e401cba92b
#
_cell.length_a   1.000
_cell.length_b   1.000
_cell.length_c   1.000
_cell.angle_alpha   90.00
_cell.angle_beta   90.00
_cell.angle_gamma   90.00
#
_symmetry.space_group_name_H-M   'P 1'
#
loop_
_entity.id
_entity.type
_entity.pdbx_description
1 polymer ?
#
loop_
_entity_poly.entity_id
_entity_poly.type
_entity_poly.pdbx_seq_one_letter_code
_entity_poly.pdbx_strand_id
1 'polypeptide(L)'
;NDLALLRIEGEALPPLPLQTEMPAKGGKGFAMGDPKGVGFTVVEGTFNGLAAQSMAGHLHFSGAINAGMSGGPTVDATGAVVGVNVARRTDADLMGFLVPAEHLAALIARAPKQARDNVALLEEARQGVLQGQARAAQHFMEGSAVSHHLGKVTLPAVSEEQFRCRGRSIRETEEGYATEGLQCNNDLSISVGRRHGTGTIGYDYQVVSNLSLDPFRFAKLVSTSLVGDKDDKGDRKVVGRYVCKTSFLRIPSATVRATLCVRPYLRFSGLKEAHLRFATVDSSDTAIVGDLILRGFTDDSIRRVTRRFMEGLEWKR
;
A
#
# COMPACT_ATOMS: atom_id res chain seq x y z
N ASN A 1 12.81 5.27 0.39
CA ASN A 1 12.43 6.57 0.93
C ASN A 1 12.29 7.53 -0.24
N ASP A 2 11.28 8.35 -0.27
CA ASP A 2 10.95 9.27 -1.36
C ASP A 2 11.89 10.50 -1.35
N LEU A 3 13.19 10.29 -1.59
CA LEU A 3 14.24 11.29 -1.62
C LEU A 3 15.05 11.19 -2.92
N ALA A 4 15.45 12.35 -3.45
CA ALA A 4 16.39 12.48 -4.56
C ALA A 4 17.45 13.52 -4.21
N LEU A 5 18.70 13.24 -4.57
CA LEU A 5 19.80 14.20 -4.46
C LEU A 5 20.04 14.84 -5.82
N LEU A 6 19.95 16.16 -5.86
CA LEU A 6 20.20 16.96 -7.06
C LEU A 6 21.53 17.66 -6.95
N ARG A 7 22.26 17.73 -8.06
CA ARG A 7 23.43 18.62 -8.19
C ARG A 7 22.99 19.86 -8.93
N ILE A 8 23.32 21.01 -8.38
CA ILE A 8 23.09 22.30 -9.01
C ILE A 8 24.47 22.95 -9.36
N GLU A 9 24.49 23.72 -10.41
CA GLU A 9 25.62 24.59 -10.77
C GLU A 9 25.42 25.92 -10.06
N GLY A 10 26.49 26.52 -9.57
CA GLY A 10 26.45 27.81 -8.88
C GLY A 10 27.51 27.94 -7.79
N GLU A 11 27.48 29.05 -7.09
CA GLU A 11 28.35 29.31 -5.94
C GLU A 11 27.94 28.41 -4.75
N ALA A 12 28.92 28.07 -3.89
CA ALA A 12 28.67 27.28 -2.69
C ALA A 12 27.76 28.04 -1.73
N LEU A 13 26.55 27.53 -1.55
CA LEU A 13 25.61 28.04 -0.56
C LEU A 13 25.89 27.41 0.82
N PRO A 14 25.70 28.14 1.94
CA PRO A 14 25.85 27.56 3.26
C PRO A 14 24.78 26.45 3.47
N PRO A 15 25.20 25.20 3.80
CA PRO A 15 24.26 24.14 4.02
C PRO A 15 23.50 24.32 5.34
N LEU A 16 22.25 23.89 5.40
CA LEU A 16 21.56 23.76 6.67
C LEU A 16 22.10 22.54 7.43
N PRO A 17 22.30 22.64 8.75
CA PRO A 17 22.69 21.49 9.57
C PRO A 17 21.58 20.43 9.58
N LEU A 18 21.95 19.15 9.69
CA LEU A 18 21.00 18.05 9.80
C LEU A 18 20.89 17.60 11.25
N GLN A 19 19.65 17.49 11.75
CA GLN A 19 19.33 16.84 13.00
C GLN A 19 18.86 15.41 12.71
N THR A 20 19.75 14.44 12.87
CA THR A 20 19.47 13.03 12.56
C THR A 20 18.80 12.26 13.71
N GLU A 21 18.89 12.78 14.92
CA GLU A 21 18.16 12.25 16.05
C GLU A 21 16.67 12.60 15.95
N MET A 22 15.82 11.67 16.38
CA MET A 22 14.38 11.87 16.34
C MET A 22 13.99 13.01 17.29
N PRO A 23 13.23 14.01 16.82
CA PRO A 23 12.78 15.10 17.65
C PRO A 23 11.81 14.61 18.74
N ALA A 24 11.82 15.25 19.90
CA ALA A 24 10.87 14.96 20.96
C ALA A 24 9.42 15.20 20.48
N LYS A 25 8.49 14.32 20.90
CA LYS A 25 7.06 14.53 20.66
C LYS A 25 6.59 15.82 21.33
N GLY A 26 5.80 16.63 20.61
CA GLY A 26 5.36 17.96 21.04
C GLY A 26 6.39 19.06 20.76
N GLY A 27 7.61 18.72 20.31
CA GLY A 27 8.60 19.70 19.90
C GLY A 27 8.12 20.50 18.69
N LYS A 28 8.48 21.80 18.64
CA LYS A 28 8.12 22.69 17.56
C LYS A 28 9.00 22.48 16.33
N GLY A 29 8.39 22.60 15.16
CA GLY A 29 9.07 22.57 13.87
C GLY A 29 8.47 23.58 12.91
N PHE A 30 9.26 23.92 11.87
CA PHE A 30 8.90 24.92 10.86
C PHE A 30 9.09 24.29 9.47
N ALA A 31 7.97 23.95 8.83
CA ALA A 31 7.98 23.43 7.45
C ALA A 31 8.03 24.58 6.46
N MET A 32 8.92 24.47 5.46
CA MET A 32 9.16 25.51 4.45
C MET A 32 8.82 25.00 3.05
N GLY A 33 8.35 25.89 2.18
CA GLY A 33 8.07 25.60 0.78
C GLY A 33 7.24 26.69 0.11
N ASP A 34 6.78 26.41 -1.12
CA ASP A 34 5.88 27.30 -1.89
C ASP A 34 4.54 26.63 -2.13
N PRO A 35 3.56 26.72 -1.17
CA PRO A 35 2.28 26.06 -1.30
C PRO A 35 1.46 26.66 -2.44
N LYS A 36 1.19 25.87 -3.49
CA LYS A 36 0.36 26.27 -4.64
C LYS A 36 0.79 27.55 -5.36
N GLY A 37 2.07 27.92 -5.28
CA GLY A 37 2.63 29.10 -5.96
C GLY A 37 2.26 30.44 -5.31
N VAL A 38 1.90 30.45 -4.02
CA VAL A 38 1.65 31.72 -3.29
C VAL A 38 2.94 32.38 -2.78
N GLY A 39 4.09 31.77 -3.03
CA GLY A 39 5.41 32.23 -2.62
C GLY A 39 5.95 31.47 -1.40
N PHE A 40 7.20 31.77 -1.06
CA PHE A 40 7.88 31.13 0.05
C PHE A 40 7.11 31.30 1.36
N THR A 41 6.78 30.16 1.97
CA THR A 41 5.94 30.09 3.17
C THR A 41 6.62 29.25 4.23
N VAL A 42 6.51 29.68 5.49
CA VAL A 42 6.95 28.95 6.67
C VAL A 42 5.70 28.62 7.53
N VAL A 43 5.57 27.34 7.89
CA VAL A 43 4.43 26.86 8.68
C VAL A 43 4.93 26.24 9.97
N GLU A 44 4.51 26.79 11.12
CA GLU A 44 4.79 26.18 12.43
C GLU A 44 3.88 24.96 12.65
N GLY A 45 4.42 23.95 13.31
CA GLY A 45 3.71 22.74 13.74
C GLY A 45 4.49 21.97 14.80
N THR A 46 4.02 20.79 15.16
CA THR A 46 4.62 19.94 16.18
C THR A 46 5.03 18.58 15.62
N PHE A 47 6.13 18.03 16.13
CA PHE A 47 6.56 16.66 15.84
C PHE A 47 5.79 15.68 16.73
N ASN A 48 5.27 14.60 16.14
CA ASN A 48 4.45 13.60 16.82
C ASN A 48 5.08 12.19 16.84
N GLY A 49 6.36 12.09 16.46
CA GLY A 49 7.08 10.83 16.33
C GLY A 49 6.77 10.13 15.00
N LEU A 50 7.26 8.90 14.86
CA LEU A 50 6.99 8.11 13.66
C LEU A 50 5.50 7.81 13.55
N ALA A 51 4.97 7.94 12.34
CA ALA A 51 3.59 7.57 12.05
C ALA A 51 3.44 6.05 12.26
N ALA A 52 2.60 5.65 13.18
CA ALA A 52 2.20 4.26 13.32
C ALA A 52 1.65 3.78 11.96
N GLN A 53 1.95 2.56 11.54
CA GLN A 53 1.53 2.00 10.26
C GLN A 53 2.22 2.62 9.01
N SER A 54 3.23 3.48 9.16
CA SER A 54 4.03 3.93 8.03
C SER A 54 5.15 2.93 7.74
N MET A 55 4.98 2.08 6.74
CA MET A 55 6.05 1.18 6.27
C MET A 55 7.30 1.92 5.77
N ALA A 56 7.17 3.21 5.44
CA ALA A 56 8.27 4.08 5.02
C ALA A 56 8.96 4.80 6.20
N GLY A 57 8.43 4.65 7.44
CA GLY A 57 8.99 5.30 8.63
C GLY A 57 8.89 6.83 8.59
N HIS A 58 7.78 7.38 8.10
CA HIS A 58 7.60 8.82 8.05
C HIS A 58 7.37 9.43 9.44
N LEU A 59 7.94 10.62 9.66
CA LEU A 59 7.69 11.42 10.85
C LEU A 59 6.38 12.19 10.67
N HIS A 60 5.46 12.05 11.64
CA HIS A 60 4.21 12.81 11.66
C HIS A 60 4.45 14.23 12.17
N PHE A 61 3.96 15.21 11.41
CA PHE A 61 4.05 16.64 11.69
C PHE A 61 2.66 17.30 11.62
N SER A 62 2.24 17.97 12.70
CA SER A 62 0.95 18.66 12.80
C SER A 62 1.03 20.08 12.28
N GLY A 63 1.57 20.30 11.09
CA GLY A 63 1.60 21.58 10.41
C GLY A 63 0.85 21.53 9.08
N ALA A 64 0.43 22.67 8.57
CA ALA A 64 -0.34 22.77 7.32
C ALA A 64 0.54 22.53 6.08
N ILE A 65 1.05 21.30 5.88
CA ILE A 65 1.77 20.94 4.67
C ILE A 65 0.80 20.88 3.50
N ASN A 66 1.09 21.61 2.43
CA ASN A 66 0.28 21.68 1.21
C ASN A 66 1.07 21.29 -0.04
N ALA A 67 0.33 21.01 -1.13
CA ALA A 67 0.94 20.76 -2.44
C ALA A 67 1.83 21.95 -2.85
N GLY A 68 3.07 21.67 -3.28
CA GLY A 68 4.11 22.65 -3.55
C GLY A 68 5.17 22.75 -2.45
N MET A 69 4.88 22.29 -1.22
CA MET A 69 5.86 22.23 -0.13
C MET A 69 6.68 20.94 -0.13
N SER A 70 6.29 19.90 -0.89
CA SER A 70 7.05 18.65 -1.01
C SER A 70 8.47 18.90 -1.53
N GLY A 71 9.47 18.24 -0.88
CA GLY A 71 10.89 18.45 -1.13
C GLY A 71 11.51 19.61 -0.33
N GLY A 72 10.69 20.49 0.28
CA GLY A 72 11.17 21.53 1.20
C GLY A 72 11.54 20.94 2.57
N PRO A 73 12.44 21.63 3.32
CA PRO A 73 12.83 21.18 4.65
C PRO A 73 11.77 21.49 5.70
N THR A 74 11.72 20.66 6.74
CA THR A 74 11.18 21.04 8.04
C THR A 74 12.33 21.11 9.03
N VAL A 75 12.49 22.27 9.68
CA VAL A 75 13.57 22.53 10.64
C VAL A 75 13.02 22.60 12.06
N ASP A 76 13.88 22.37 13.04
CA ASP A 76 13.57 22.62 14.46
C ASP A 76 13.78 24.09 14.83
N ALA A 77 13.64 24.43 16.13
CA ALA A 77 13.84 25.78 16.64
C ALA A 77 15.28 26.29 16.54
N THR A 78 16.28 25.43 16.30
CA THR A 78 17.67 25.80 16.07
C THR A 78 18.00 26.05 14.62
N GLY A 79 17.07 25.77 13.70
CA GLY A 79 17.25 25.82 12.26
C GLY A 79 17.87 24.56 11.65
N ALA A 80 18.01 23.48 12.42
CA ALA A 80 18.51 22.21 11.92
C ALA A 80 17.38 21.43 11.20
N VAL A 81 17.69 20.82 10.06
CA VAL A 81 16.73 20.03 9.28
C VAL A 81 16.43 18.71 9.97
N VAL A 82 15.19 18.52 10.37
CA VAL A 82 14.67 17.30 10.98
C VAL A 82 14.11 16.33 9.94
N GLY A 83 13.63 16.86 8.82
CA GLY A 83 13.10 16.05 7.74
C GLY A 83 12.75 16.84 6.50
N VAL A 84 12.36 16.10 5.45
CA VAL A 84 11.91 16.62 4.16
C VAL A 84 10.41 16.40 4.00
N ASN A 85 9.68 17.46 3.65
CA ASN A 85 8.23 17.40 3.42
C ASN A 85 7.92 16.43 2.28
N VAL A 86 7.05 15.44 2.51
CA VAL A 86 6.76 14.43 1.49
C VAL A 86 5.28 14.29 1.17
N ALA A 87 4.42 14.30 2.17
CA ALA A 87 3.01 14.01 1.98
C ALA A 87 2.13 14.67 3.05
N ARG A 88 0.83 14.68 2.80
CA ARG A 88 -0.21 14.97 3.79
C ARG A 88 -1.41 14.04 3.60
N ARG A 89 -2.18 13.83 4.63
CA ARG A 89 -3.51 13.22 4.49
C ARG A 89 -4.49 14.23 3.91
N THR A 90 -5.35 13.75 3.03
CA THR A 90 -6.40 14.58 2.42
C THR A 90 -7.76 14.40 3.09
N ASP A 91 -7.88 13.39 3.94
CA ASP A 91 -9.06 13.03 4.72
C ASP A 91 -8.95 13.43 6.21
N ALA A 92 -7.91 14.22 6.56
CA ALA A 92 -7.68 14.76 7.89
C ALA A 92 -6.94 16.10 7.81
N ASP A 93 -7.20 16.99 8.76
CA ASP A 93 -6.53 18.27 8.85
C ASP A 93 -5.20 18.17 9.60
N LEU A 94 -4.25 19.05 9.24
CA LEU A 94 -2.94 19.20 9.89
C LEU A 94 -2.17 17.89 10.09
N MET A 95 -2.32 16.93 9.16
CA MET A 95 -1.66 15.65 9.21
C MET A 95 -0.64 15.53 8.08
N GLY A 96 0.53 16.14 8.30
CA GLY A 96 1.68 16.13 7.40
C GLY A 96 2.66 15.03 7.72
N PHE A 97 3.46 14.65 6.73
CA PHE A 97 4.50 13.63 6.85
C PHE A 97 5.82 14.11 6.28
N LEU A 98 6.89 13.77 7.00
CA LEU A 98 8.26 14.08 6.63
C LEU A 98 9.05 12.79 6.46
N VAL A 99 9.98 12.78 5.53
CA VAL A 99 11.06 11.79 5.52
C VAL A 99 12.10 12.24 6.54
N PRO A 100 12.42 11.45 7.57
CA PRO A 100 13.40 11.83 8.59
C PRO A 100 14.78 12.18 8.04
N ALA A 101 15.47 13.14 8.67
CA ALA A 101 16.79 13.61 8.22
C ALA A 101 17.86 12.51 8.25
N GLU A 102 17.72 11.47 9.05
CA GLU A 102 18.63 10.31 9.04
C GLU A 102 18.70 9.63 7.66
N HIS A 103 17.55 9.55 6.96
CA HIS A 103 17.51 9.00 5.61
C HIS A 103 18.15 9.92 4.58
N LEU A 104 18.05 11.24 4.79
CA LEU A 104 18.75 12.24 3.99
C LEU A 104 20.26 12.15 4.20
N ALA A 105 20.73 12.07 5.45
CA ALA A 105 22.14 11.89 5.79
C ALA A 105 22.70 10.60 5.16
N ALA A 106 21.98 9.48 5.26
CA ALA A 106 22.37 8.23 4.63
C ALA A 106 22.40 8.32 3.09
N LEU A 107 21.51 9.09 2.47
CA LEU A 107 21.54 9.34 1.02
C LEU A 107 22.75 10.16 0.62
N ILE A 108 23.06 11.23 1.35
CA ILE A 108 24.24 12.10 1.11
C ILE A 108 25.53 11.28 1.25
N ALA A 109 25.65 10.47 2.31
CA ALA A 109 26.86 9.68 2.58
C ALA A 109 27.18 8.66 1.45
N ARG A 110 26.16 8.13 0.78
CA ARG A 110 26.34 7.18 -0.34
C ARG A 110 26.31 7.85 -1.73
N ALA A 111 26.19 9.18 -1.78
CA ALA A 111 26.08 9.89 -3.05
C ALA A 111 27.36 9.73 -3.88
N PRO A 112 27.26 9.41 -5.18
CA PRO A 112 28.42 9.34 -6.04
C PRO A 112 29.01 10.74 -6.30
N LYS A 113 30.32 10.80 -6.50
CA LYS A 113 30.99 12.07 -6.83
C LYS A 113 30.54 12.66 -8.18
N GLN A 114 30.08 11.82 -9.09
CA GLN A 114 29.58 12.22 -10.41
C GLN A 114 28.06 11.91 -10.50
N ALA A 115 27.31 12.73 -11.25
CA ALA A 115 25.92 12.47 -11.56
C ALA A 115 25.77 11.13 -12.28
N ARG A 116 24.74 10.36 -11.91
CA ARG A 116 24.41 9.11 -12.60
C ARG A 116 23.61 9.41 -13.85
N ASP A 117 23.78 8.59 -14.88
CA ASP A 117 22.90 8.61 -16.05
C ASP A 117 21.51 8.04 -15.73
N ASN A 118 20.58 8.24 -16.65
CA ASN A 118 19.19 7.78 -16.48
C ASN A 118 19.05 6.27 -16.35
N VAL A 119 19.97 5.48 -16.92
CA VAL A 119 19.95 4.00 -16.85
C VAL A 119 20.31 3.57 -15.44
N ALA A 120 21.38 4.12 -14.88
CA ALA A 120 21.81 3.82 -13.51
C ALA A 120 20.77 4.26 -12.47
N LEU A 121 20.14 5.44 -12.66
CA LEU A 121 19.04 5.91 -11.78
C LEU A 121 17.81 5.00 -11.85
N LEU A 122 17.44 4.54 -13.04
CA LEU A 122 16.31 3.62 -13.21
C LEU A 122 16.59 2.27 -12.54
N GLU A 123 17.82 1.76 -12.64
CA GLU A 123 18.21 0.51 -11.98
C GLU A 123 18.23 0.65 -10.45
N GLU A 124 18.71 1.77 -9.92
CA GLU A 124 18.63 2.05 -8.47
C GLU A 124 17.16 2.11 -7.99
N ALA A 125 16.28 2.80 -8.73
CA ALA A 125 14.87 2.84 -8.45
C ALA A 125 14.25 1.42 -8.50
N ARG A 126 14.61 0.61 -9.49
CA ARG A 126 14.17 -0.79 -9.61
C ARG A 126 14.59 -1.62 -8.39
N GLN A 127 15.83 -1.50 -7.93
CA GLN A 127 16.31 -2.20 -6.74
C GLN A 127 15.54 -1.76 -5.48
N GLY A 128 15.28 -0.47 -5.33
CA GLY A 128 14.47 0.07 -4.23
C GLY A 128 13.04 -0.51 -4.22
N VAL A 129 12.41 -0.61 -5.39
CA VAL A 129 11.07 -1.22 -5.53
C VAL A 129 11.10 -2.71 -5.23
N LEU A 130 12.13 -3.45 -5.69
CA LEU A 130 12.30 -4.87 -5.40
C LEU A 130 12.46 -5.13 -3.90
N GLN A 131 13.24 -4.33 -3.20
CA GLN A 131 13.38 -4.42 -1.74
C GLN A 131 12.08 -4.07 -1.00
N GLY A 132 11.38 -3.02 -1.44
CA GLY A 132 10.11 -2.59 -0.87
C GLY A 132 9.04 -3.67 -0.97
N GLN A 133 8.84 -4.26 -2.16
CA GLN A 133 7.88 -5.33 -2.37
C GLN A 133 8.23 -6.61 -1.59
N ALA A 134 9.52 -6.93 -1.47
CA ALA A 134 9.95 -8.11 -0.70
C ALA A 134 9.61 -7.95 0.78
N ARG A 135 9.84 -6.76 1.36
CA ARG A 135 9.44 -6.45 2.74
C ARG A 135 7.92 -6.52 2.92
N ALA A 136 7.14 -5.92 2.01
CA ALA A 136 5.68 -5.99 2.07
C ALA A 136 5.16 -7.44 2.01
N ALA A 137 5.71 -8.26 1.12
CA ALA A 137 5.38 -9.68 1.03
C ALA A 137 5.77 -10.43 2.31
N GLN A 138 6.94 -10.16 2.87
CA GLN A 138 7.41 -10.76 4.11
C GLN A 138 6.48 -10.44 5.28
N HIS A 139 6.10 -9.18 5.48
CA HIS A 139 5.15 -8.76 6.53
C HIS A 139 3.79 -9.45 6.38
N PHE A 140 3.31 -9.60 5.14
CA PHE A 140 2.08 -10.37 4.90
C PHE A 140 2.24 -11.85 5.26
N MET A 141 3.43 -12.42 5.04
CA MET A 141 3.72 -13.85 5.34
C MET A 141 3.95 -14.11 6.83
N GLU A 142 4.56 -13.20 7.57
CA GLU A 142 4.85 -13.36 9.00
C GLU A 142 3.58 -13.39 9.85
N GLY A 143 2.54 -12.66 9.42
CA GLY A 143 1.26 -12.61 10.11
C GLY A 143 1.33 -11.82 11.42
N SER A 144 0.27 -11.94 12.22
CA SER A 144 0.13 -11.35 13.56
C SER A 144 -0.41 -12.43 14.51
N ALA A 145 -0.31 -12.18 15.81
CA ALA A 145 -0.99 -12.98 16.82
C ALA A 145 -2.53 -12.78 16.78
N VAL A 146 -3.02 -11.72 16.13
CA VAL A 146 -4.45 -11.38 16.08
C VAL A 146 -5.05 -11.94 14.79
N SER A 147 -5.98 -12.86 14.92
CA SER A 147 -6.81 -13.37 13.82
C SER A 147 -8.13 -12.63 13.77
N HIS A 148 -8.54 -12.24 12.55
CA HIS A 148 -9.87 -11.68 12.33
C HIS A 148 -10.88 -12.80 12.07
N HIS A 149 -12.10 -12.62 12.56
CA HIS A 149 -13.18 -13.57 12.36
C HIS A 149 -14.35 -12.90 11.65
N LEU A 150 -14.93 -13.60 10.67
CA LEU A 150 -16.19 -13.27 10.01
C LEU A 150 -17.15 -14.44 10.25
N GLY A 151 -18.02 -14.32 11.26
CA GLY A 151 -18.88 -15.42 11.69
C GLY A 151 -18.03 -16.67 12.04
N LYS A 152 -18.25 -17.77 11.31
CA LYS A 152 -17.53 -19.04 11.48
C LYS A 152 -16.20 -19.13 10.70
N VAL A 153 -15.80 -18.07 10.03
CA VAL A 153 -14.58 -18.04 9.21
C VAL A 153 -13.49 -17.30 9.96
N THR A 154 -12.33 -17.95 10.13
CA THR A 154 -11.11 -17.32 10.62
C THR A 154 -10.27 -16.92 9.40
N LEU A 155 -9.85 -15.65 9.34
CA LEU A 155 -9.05 -15.10 8.26
C LEU A 155 -7.55 -15.24 8.57
N PRO A 156 -6.68 -15.29 7.53
CA PRO A 156 -5.23 -15.23 7.74
C PRO A 156 -4.85 -14.01 8.56
N ALA A 157 -4.16 -14.22 9.66
CA ALA A 157 -3.67 -13.13 10.50
C ALA A 157 -2.63 -12.30 9.75
N VAL A 158 -2.73 -10.97 9.81
CA VAL A 158 -1.79 -10.00 9.26
C VAL A 158 -1.39 -9.01 10.34
N SER A 159 -0.22 -8.39 10.22
CA SER A 159 0.24 -7.38 11.17
C SER A 159 -0.63 -6.12 11.09
N GLU A 160 -1.31 -5.76 12.18
CA GLU A 160 -2.11 -4.54 12.29
C GLU A 160 -1.25 -3.26 12.20
N GLU A 161 0.04 -3.36 12.50
CA GLU A 161 0.98 -2.26 12.32
C GLU A 161 1.23 -1.93 10.85
N GLN A 162 1.09 -2.93 9.98
CA GLN A 162 1.40 -2.85 8.55
C GLN A 162 0.16 -2.75 7.67
N PHE A 163 -0.98 -3.21 8.16
CA PHE A 163 -2.23 -3.22 7.42
C PHE A 163 -3.34 -2.48 8.16
N ARG A 164 -4.05 -1.64 7.42
CA ARG A 164 -5.29 -1.01 7.91
C ARG A 164 -6.46 -1.84 7.48
N CYS A 165 -7.19 -2.36 8.45
CA CYS A 165 -8.37 -3.18 8.23
C CYS A 165 -9.64 -2.44 8.63
N ARG A 166 -10.70 -2.60 7.83
CA ARG A 166 -12.03 -2.07 8.09
C ARG A 166 -13.05 -3.18 7.87
N GLY A 167 -13.82 -3.47 8.90
CA GLY A 167 -14.96 -4.36 8.80
C GLY A 167 -16.16 -3.65 8.18
N ARG A 168 -17.03 -4.41 7.49
CA ARG A 168 -18.35 -3.96 7.07
C ARG A 168 -19.36 -5.10 7.22
N SER A 169 -20.61 -4.75 7.48
CA SER A 169 -21.71 -5.69 7.50
C SER A 169 -22.91 -5.08 6.76
N ILE A 170 -23.49 -5.85 5.87
CA ILE A 170 -24.66 -5.47 5.08
C ILE A 170 -25.67 -6.60 5.19
N ARG A 171 -26.92 -6.27 5.48
CA ARG A 171 -28.02 -7.23 5.54
C ARG A 171 -29.13 -6.79 4.59
N GLU A 172 -29.18 -7.42 3.45
CA GLU A 172 -30.19 -7.22 2.40
C GLU A 172 -31.30 -8.25 2.54
N THR A 173 -32.17 -8.06 3.55
CA THR A 173 -33.24 -9.04 3.86
C THR A 173 -34.27 -9.16 2.74
N GLU A 174 -34.57 -8.08 2.05
CA GLU A 174 -35.48 -8.08 0.90
C GLU A 174 -34.88 -8.80 -0.31
N GLU A 175 -33.55 -8.74 -0.46
CA GLU A 175 -32.81 -9.45 -1.51
C GLU A 175 -32.42 -10.88 -1.12
N GLY A 176 -32.66 -11.28 0.12
CA GLY A 176 -32.50 -12.64 0.61
C GLY A 176 -31.09 -13.07 0.96
N TYR A 177 -30.16 -12.14 1.22
CA TYR A 177 -28.80 -12.46 1.65
C TYR A 177 -28.23 -11.46 2.67
N ALA A 178 -27.14 -11.85 3.31
CA ALA A 178 -26.34 -10.97 4.17
C ALA A 178 -24.86 -11.11 3.84
N THR A 179 -24.10 -10.04 4.01
CA THR A 179 -22.64 -10.07 3.85
C THR A 179 -21.94 -9.47 5.06
N GLU A 180 -20.88 -10.15 5.51
CA GLU A 180 -19.91 -9.62 6.45
C GLU A 180 -18.56 -9.61 5.76
N GLY A 181 -17.81 -8.51 5.88
CA GLY A 181 -16.55 -8.37 5.16
C GLY A 181 -15.49 -7.67 5.97
N LEU A 182 -14.24 -7.94 5.59
CA LEU A 182 -13.04 -7.28 6.09
C LEU A 182 -12.18 -6.86 4.93
N GLN A 183 -11.94 -5.56 4.80
CA GLN A 183 -11.04 -4.99 3.80
C GLN A 183 -9.77 -4.49 4.49
N CYS A 184 -8.61 -4.89 3.98
CA CYS A 184 -7.31 -4.50 4.49
C CYS A 184 -6.39 -3.99 3.38
N ASN A 185 -5.62 -2.97 3.69
CA ASN A 185 -4.61 -2.43 2.77
C ASN A 185 -3.34 -2.08 3.55
N ASN A 186 -2.17 -2.31 2.95
CA ASN A 186 -0.94 -1.75 3.48
C ASN A 186 -0.74 -0.30 3.01
N ASP A 187 0.04 0.48 3.78
CA ASP A 187 0.31 1.89 3.47
C ASP A 187 1.51 2.09 2.51
N LEU A 188 2.15 1.01 2.05
CA LEU A 188 3.28 1.13 1.13
C LEU A 188 2.78 1.32 -0.30
N SER A 189 3.08 2.47 -0.88
CA SER A 189 2.87 2.72 -2.30
C SER A 189 3.98 3.62 -2.84
N ILE A 190 4.83 3.05 -3.69
CA ILE A 190 5.84 3.82 -4.43
C ILE A 190 5.26 4.11 -5.81
N SER A 191 5.01 5.38 -6.12
CA SER A 191 4.48 5.79 -7.42
C SER A 191 5.49 5.56 -8.53
N VAL A 192 5.09 4.82 -9.56
CA VAL A 192 5.86 4.58 -10.79
C VAL A 192 5.18 5.17 -12.04
N GLY A 193 4.10 5.89 -11.83
CA GLY A 193 3.28 6.57 -12.84
C GLY A 193 2.05 7.21 -12.20
N ARG A 194 1.30 8.01 -12.94
CA ARG A 194 0.17 8.81 -12.40
C ARG A 194 -0.88 8.01 -11.61
N ARG A 195 -1.06 6.74 -11.92
CA ARG A 195 -2.09 5.85 -11.31
C ARG A 195 -1.54 4.46 -10.97
N HIS A 196 -0.22 4.30 -11.01
CA HIS A 196 0.42 3.02 -10.77
C HIS A 196 1.43 3.16 -9.64
N GLY A 197 1.18 2.43 -8.56
CA GLY A 197 2.10 2.27 -7.45
C GLY A 197 2.70 0.87 -7.43
N THR A 198 3.69 0.65 -6.60
CA THR A 198 4.33 -0.65 -6.34
C THR A 198 4.43 -0.89 -4.84
N GLY A 199 4.49 -2.15 -4.43
CA GLY A 199 4.55 -2.54 -3.01
C GLY A 199 3.18 -2.57 -2.32
N THR A 200 2.08 -2.31 -3.03
CA THR A 200 0.74 -2.30 -2.44
C THR A 200 0.15 -3.71 -2.40
N ILE A 201 -0.32 -4.11 -1.23
CA ILE A 201 -1.15 -5.29 -0.99
C ILE A 201 -2.50 -4.78 -0.48
N GLY A 202 -3.55 -5.02 -1.26
CA GLY A 202 -4.93 -4.76 -0.84
C GLY A 202 -5.73 -6.06 -0.92
N TYR A 203 -6.54 -6.36 0.08
CA TYR A 203 -7.40 -7.53 0.04
C TYR A 203 -8.74 -7.29 0.74
N ASP A 204 -9.72 -8.06 0.32
CA ASP A 204 -11.06 -8.09 0.87
C ASP A 204 -11.49 -9.55 1.03
N TYR A 205 -12.09 -9.86 2.17
CA TYR A 205 -12.82 -11.10 2.40
C TYR A 205 -14.26 -10.77 2.69
N GLN A 206 -15.17 -11.54 2.12
CA GLN A 206 -16.59 -11.44 2.36
C GLN A 206 -17.16 -12.83 2.65
N VAL A 207 -17.93 -12.94 3.71
CA VAL A 207 -18.81 -14.09 3.97
C VAL A 207 -20.21 -13.69 3.51
N VAL A 208 -20.72 -14.39 2.53
CA VAL A 208 -22.07 -14.20 1.98
C VAL A 208 -22.96 -15.29 2.53
N SER A 209 -23.94 -14.92 3.33
CA SER A 209 -24.93 -15.84 3.93
C SER A 209 -26.23 -15.79 3.14
N ASN A 210 -26.72 -16.95 2.71
CA ASN A 210 -28.03 -17.09 2.10
C ASN A 210 -29.11 -17.03 3.18
N LEU A 211 -30.08 -16.13 3.03
CA LEU A 211 -31.22 -16.02 3.96
C LEU A 211 -32.50 -16.66 3.40
N SER A 212 -32.73 -16.54 2.08
CA SER A 212 -33.96 -17.02 1.47
C SER A 212 -33.87 -17.29 -0.05
N LEU A 213 -32.66 -17.22 -0.62
CA LEU A 213 -32.45 -17.46 -2.05
C LEU A 213 -32.51 -18.97 -2.34
N ASP A 214 -33.07 -19.33 -3.51
CA ASP A 214 -32.89 -20.68 -4.04
C ASP A 214 -31.41 -20.91 -4.44
N PRO A 215 -30.94 -22.17 -4.53
CA PRO A 215 -29.52 -22.48 -4.80
C PRO A 215 -28.96 -21.85 -6.08
N PHE A 216 -29.78 -21.69 -7.14
CA PHE A 216 -29.34 -21.12 -8.42
C PHE A 216 -29.13 -19.60 -8.30
N ARG A 217 -30.05 -18.89 -7.65
CA ARG A 217 -29.93 -17.46 -7.39
C ARG A 217 -28.73 -17.17 -6.48
N PHE A 218 -28.53 -17.97 -5.44
CA PHE A 218 -27.38 -17.85 -4.57
C PHE A 218 -26.05 -18.08 -5.34
N ALA A 219 -25.96 -19.15 -6.14
CA ALA A 219 -24.79 -19.41 -6.96
C ALA A 219 -24.53 -18.29 -7.98
N LYS A 220 -25.58 -17.69 -8.57
CA LYS A 220 -25.47 -16.54 -9.46
C LYS A 220 -24.94 -15.32 -8.72
N LEU A 221 -25.45 -15.00 -7.53
CA LEU A 221 -24.98 -13.91 -6.66
C LEU A 221 -23.47 -14.04 -6.41
N VAL A 222 -23.04 -15.21 -5.92
CA VAL A 222 -21.63 -15.51 -5.63
C VAL A 222 -20.78 -15.44 -6.90
N SER A 223 -21.27 -15.93 -8.04
CA SER A 223 -20.52 -15.93 -9.30
C SER A 223 -20.29 -14.53 -9.87
N THR A 224 -21.17 -13.55 -9.60
CA THR A 224 -20.98 -12.17 -10.04
C THR A 224 -19.77 -11.51 -9.37
N SER A 225 -19.43 -11.92 -8.15
CA SER A 225 -18.24 -11.44 -7.42
C SER A 225 -16.93 -11.88 -8.08
N LEU A 226 -16.97 -12.91 -8.95
CA LEU A 226 -15.79 -13.42 -9.68
C LEU A 226 -15.59 -12.76 -11.04
N VAL A 227 -16.60 -12.02 -11.53
CA VAL A 227 -16.47 -11.29 -12.79
C VAL A 227 -15.51 -10.12 -12.58
N GLY A 228 -14.32 -10.21 -13.18
CA GLY A 228 -13.32 -9.16 -13.11
C GLY A 228 -13.84 -7.86 -13.72
N ASP A 229 -13.34 -6.73 -13.20
CA ASP A 229 -13.51 -5.44 -13.87
C ASP A 229 -13.06 -5.58 -15.32
N LYS A 230 -13.99 -5.46 -16.26
CA LYS A 230 -13.69 -5.50 -17.69
C LYS A 230 -12.86 -4.29 -18.14
N ASP A 231 -12.74 -3.29 -17.26
CA ASP A 231 -12.01 -2.07 -17.49
C ASP A 231 -10.54 -2.23 -17.04
N ASP A 232 -9.72 -2.78 -17.94
CA ASP A 232 -8.28 -2.72 -17.85
C ASP A 232 -7.80 -1.28 -18.12
N LYS A 233 -8.11 -0.36 -17.20
CA LYS A 233 -7.82 1.09 -17.27
C LYS A 233 -6.37 1.44 -16.94
N GLY A 234 -5.41 0.57 -17.23
CA GLY A 234 -3.99 0.84 -17.02
C GLY A 234 -3.41 1.82 -18.03
N ASP A 235 -2.47 2.68 -17.60
CA ASP A 235 -1.62 3.45 -18.50
C ASP A 235 -0.70 2.48 -19.27
N ARG A 236 -0.93 2.34 -20.58
CA ARG A 236 -0.19 1.42 -21.46
C ARG A 236 1.28 1.77 -21.66
N LYS A 237 1.72 2.93 -21.17
CA LYS A 237 3.14 3.29 -21.08
C LYS A 237 3.81 2.73 -19.82
N VAL A 238 3.02 2.35 -18.83
CA VAL A 238 3.50 1.87 -17.52
C VAL A 238 3.29 0.37 -17.35
N VAL A 239 2.11 -0.14 -17.74
CA VAL A 239 1.73 -1.55 -17.56
C VAL A 239 1.22 -2.20 -18.85
N GLY A 240 1.46 -3.50 -18.98
CA GLY A 240 0.91 -4.33 -20.06
C GLY A 240 -0.58 -4.63 -19.90
N ARG A 241 -1.09 -5.57 -20.71
CA ARG A 241 -2.44 -6.10 -20.59
C ARG A 241 -2.50 -7.22 -19.55
N TYR A 242 -3.65 -7.39 -18.92
CA TYR A 242 -3.90 -8.55 -18.09
C TYR A 242 -4.02 -9.83 -18.91
N VAL A 243 -3.39 -10.87 -18.40
CA VAL A 243 -3.61 -12.26 -18.80
C VAL A 243 -4.25 -12.96 -17.61
N CYS A 244 -5.44 -13.53 -17.81
CA CYS A 244 -6.23 -14.13 -16.75
C CYS A 244 -6.36 -15.65 -16.95
N LYS A 245 -6.29 -16.40 -15.86
CA LYS A 245 -6.58 -17.83 -15.81
C LYS A 245 -7.58 -18.12 -14.71
N THR A 246 -8.63 -18.87 -15.05
CA THR A 246 -9.63 -19.36 -14.08
C THR A 246 -9.44 -20.86 -13.89
N SER A 247 -9.53 -21.32 -12.65
CA SER A 247 -9.41 -22.72 -12.28
C SER A 247 -10.26 -23.04 -11.05
N PHE A 248 -10.64 -24.31 -10.90
CA PHE A 248 -11.15 -24.85 -9.64
C PHE A 248 -9.99 -25.40 -8.84
N LEU A 249 -9.90 -25.03 -7.57
CA LEU A 249 -8.82 -25.39 -6.66
C LEU A 249 -9.42 -25.92 -5.36
N ARG A 250 -8.75 -26.90 -4.73
CA ARG A 250 -9.07 -27.33 -3.39
C ARG A 250 -8.12 -26.63 -2.40
N ILE A 251 -8.70 -25.89 -1.48
CA ILE A 251 -7.99 -25.31 -0.32
C ILE A 251 -8.36 -26.13 0.93
N PRO A 252 -7.65 -26.02 2.07
CA PRO A 252 -7.87 -26.87 3.24
C PRO A 252 -9.35 -26.89 3.72
N SER A 253 -10.05 -25.76 3.64
CA SER A 253 -11.40 -25.58 4.17
C SER A 253 -12.52 -25.71 3.12
N ALA A 254 -12.23 -25.65 1.81
CA ALA A 254 -13.27 -25.60 0.78
C ALA A 254 -12.76 -25.91 -0.64
N THR A 255 -13.71 -26.12 -1.57
CA THR A 255 -13.44 -26.02 -3.02
C THR A 255 -13.73 -24.60 -3.47
N VAL A 256 -12.83 -23.99 -4.22
CA VAL A 256 -12.96 -22.62 -4.72
C VAL A 256 -12.86 -22.57 -6.24
N ARG A 257 -13.60 -21.66 -6.86
CA ARG A 257 -13.34 -21.17 -8.20
C ARG A 257 -12.52 -19.91 -8.07
N ALA A 258 -11.32 -19.90 -8.63
CA ALA A 258 -10.38 -18.78 -8.54
C ALA A 258 -9.99 -18.26 -9.94
N THR A 259 -9.91 -16.93 -10.08
CA THR A 259 -9.42 -16.25 -11.28
C THR A 259 -8.22 -15.40 -10.89
N LEU A 260 -7.06 -15.71 -11.46
CA LEU A 260 -5.85 -14.91 -11.31
C LEU A 260 -5.57 -14.17 -12.62
N CYS A 261 -5.54 -12.86 -12.55
CA CYS A 261 -5.16 -11.96 -13.63
C CYS A 261 -3.80 -11.33 -13.32
N VAL A 262 -2.87 -11.36 -14.26
CA VAL A 262 -1.51 -10.82 -14.07
C VAL A 262 -1.13 -9.94 -15.26
N ARG A 263 -0.46 -8.80 -15.02
CA ARG A 263 0.13 -7.95 -16.05
C ARG A 263 1.52 -7.45 -15.66
N PRO A 264 2.46 -7.25 -16.61
CA PRO A 264 3.80 -6.75 -16.31
C PRO A 264 3.83 -5.23 -16.17
N TYR A 265 4.80 -4.72 -15.38
CA TYR A 265 5.28 -3.35 -15.47
C TYR A 265 6.31 -3.24 -16.60
N LEU A 266 6.12 -2.29 -17.51
CA LEU A 266 6.95 -2.21 -18.74
C LEU A 266 8.34 -1.63 -18.49
N ARG A 267 8.48 -0.71 -17.51
CA ARG A 267 9.75 -0.08 -17.16
C ARG A 267 10.54 -0.83 -16.07
N PHE A 268 9.87 -1.74 -15.35
CA PHE A 268 10.45 -2.46 -14.21
C PHE A 268 10.36 -3.97 -14.47
N SER A 269 11.34 -4.48 -15.23
CA SER A 269 11.40 -5.91 -15.58
C SER A 269 11.32 -6.80 -14.33
N GLY A 270 10.51 -7.85 -14.41
CA GLY A 270 10.29 -8.81 -13.33
C GLY A 270 9.22 -8.40 -12.32
N LEU A 271 8.72 -7.15 -12.37
CA LEU A 271 7.59 -6.72 -11.55
C LEU A 271 6.27 -6.86 -12.30
N LYS A 272 5.24 -7.26 -11.57
CA LYS A 272 3.89 -7.49 -12.09
C LYS A 272 2.84 -6.93 -11.15
N GLU A 273 1.68 -6.64 -11.71
CA GLU A 273 0.45 -6.43 -10.96
C GLU A 273 -0.37 -7.71 -11.08
N ALA A 274 -0.89 -8.20 -9.96
CA ALA A 274 -1.73 -9.38 -9.91
C ALA A 274 -3.05 -9.08 -9.21
N HIS A 275 -4.12 -9.63 -9.73
CA HIS A 275 -5.46 -9.57 -9.15
C HIS A 275 -6.01 -11.00 -9.07
N LEU A 276 -6.18 -11.49 -7.85
CA LEU A 276 -6.79 -12.79 -7.56
C LEU A 276 -8.18 -12.56 -6.99
N ARG A 277 -9.17 -13.23 -7.58
CA ARG A 277 -10.52 -13.37 -7.01
C ARG A 277 -10.85 -14.83 -6.85
N PHE A 278 -11.47 -15.19 -5.75
CA PHE A 278 -12.01 -16.54 -5.57
C PHE A 278 -13.35 -16.52 -4.85
N ALA A 279 -14.14 -17.59 -5.05
CA ALA A 279 -15.31 -17.89 -4.25
C ALA A 279 -15.39 -19.38 -3.99
N THR A 280 -15.89 -19.74 -2.80
CA THR A 280 -16.23 -21.12 -2.48
C THR A 280 -17.45 -21.58 -3.29
N VAL A 281 -17.49 -22.86 -3.69
CA VAL A 281 -18.51 -23.38 -4.62
C VAL A 281 -19.20 -24.63 -4.10
N ASP A 282 -18.97 -25.01 -2.86
CA ASP A 282 -19.39 -26.28 -2.27
C ASP A 282 -20.46 -26.13 -1.17
N SER A 283 -21.15 -24.97 -1.13
CA SER A 283 -22.28 -24.72 -0.24
C SER A 283 -23.33 -23.83 -0.90
N SER A 284 -24.61 -24.07 -0.61
CA SER A 284 -25.75 -23.25 -1.01
C SER A 284 -26.19 -22.23 0.05
N ASP A 285 -25.63 -22.32 1.27
CA ASP A 285 -26.06 -21.52 2.41
C ASP A 285 -25.09 -20.42 2.77
N THR A 286 -23.81 -20.66 2.50
CA THR A 286 -22.75 -19.71 2.81
C THR A 286 -21.66 -19.80 1.77
N ALA A 287 -21.16 -18.67 1.33
CA ALA A 287 -20.00 -18.59 0.46
C ALA A 287 -18.94 -17.61 1.05
N ILE A 288 -17.68 -17.94 0.84
CA ILE A 288 -16.55 -17.04 1.12
C ILE A 288 -16.05 -16.52 -0.20
N VAL A 289 -16.02 -15.20 -0.35
CA VAL A 289 -15.46 -14.49 -1.49
C VAL A 289 -14.19 -13.79 -1.05
N GLY A 290 -13.11 -13.94 -1.82
CA GLY A 290 -11.85 -13.25 -1.59
C GLY A 290 -11.40 -12.46 -2.82
N ASP A 291 -10.92 -11.26 -2.58
CA ASP A 291 -10.30 -10.37 -3.57
C ASP A 291 -8.93 -9.93 -3.06
N LEU A 292 -7.88 -10.08 -3.88
CA LEU A 292 -6.52 -9.71 -3.53
C LEU A 292 -5.87 -8.98 -4.71
N ILE A 293 -5.38 -7.79 -4.44
CA ILE A 293 -4.63 -6.97 -5.40
C ILE A 293 -3.19 -6.81 -4.93
N LEU A 294 -2.26 -7.18 -5.79
CA LEU A 294 -0.82 -7.02 -5.59
C LEU A 294 -0.27 -6.11 -6.68
N ARG A 295 0.35 -4.99 -6.33
CA ARG A 295 0.92 -4.06 -7.29
C ARG A 295 2.44 -3.98 -7.15
N GLY A 296 3.15 -4.31 -8.22
CA GLY A 296 4.61 -4.24 -8.31
C GLY A 296 5.33 -5.33 -7.53
N PHE A 297 4.89 -6.58 -7.68
CA PHE A 297 5.47 -7.74 -7.03
C PHE A 297 6.14 -8.68 -8.03
N THR A 298 7.14 -9.43 -7.58
CA THR A 298 7.76 -10.51 -8.34
C THR A 298 6.85 -11.74 -8.41
N ASP A 299 7.07 -12.61 -9.38
CA ASP A 299 6.32 -13.88 -9.51
C ASP A 299 6.37 -14.73 -8.25
N ASP A 300 7.53 -14.76 -7.57
CA ASP A 300 7.68 -15.51 -6.33
C ASP A 300 6.82 -14.92 -5.20
N SER A 301 6.89 -13.60 -5.01
CA SER A 301 6.07 -12.91 -4.02
C SER A 301 4.57 -13.07 -4.33
N ILE A 302 4.16 -12.97 -5.60
CA ILE A 302 2.76 -13.21 -6.01
C ILE A 302 2.33 -14.61 -5.62
N ARG A 303 3.10 -15.64 -5.95
CA ARG A 303 2.77 -17.04 -5.60
C ARG A 303 2.63 -17.26 -4.10
N ARG A 304 3.58 -16.75 -3.31
CA ARG A 304 3.58 -16.91 -1.85
C ARG A 304 2.39 -16.21 -1.21
N VAL A 305 2.16 -14.96 -1.56
CA VAL A 305 1.07 -14.15 -0.99
C VAL A 305 -0.30 -14.69 -1.42
N THR A 306 -0.51 -15.04 -2.70
CA THR A 306 -1.77 -15.62 -3.18
C THR A 306 -2.08 -16.96 -2.53
N ARG A 307 -1.05 -17.81 -2.33
CA ARG A 307 -1.22 -19.09 -1.63
C ARG A 307 -1.66 -18.87 -0.18
N ARG A 308 -0.94 -18.04 0.59
CA ARG A 308 -1.31 -17.73 1.97
C ARG A 308 -2.71 -17.12 2.07
N PHE A 309 -3.06 -16.23 1.13
CA PHE A 309 -4.38 -15.61 1.08
C PHE A 309 -5.51 -16.63 0.95
N MET A 310 -5.34 -17.66 0.14
CA MET A 310 -6.36 -18.71 -0.04
C MET A 310 -6.30 -19.82 1.02
N GLU A 311 -5.09 -20.35 1.30
CA GLU A 311 -4.91 -21.51 2.17
C GLU A 311 -4.98 -21.16 3.66
N GLY A 312 -4.77 -19.89 4.02
CA GLY A 312 -4.85 -19.41 5.41
C GLY A 312 -6.27 -19.25 5.96
N LEU A 313 -7.28 -19.58 5.17
CA LEU A 313 -8.68 -19.56 5.62
C LEU A 313 -9.01 -20.81 6.42
N GLU A 314 -9.59 -20.63 7.61
CA GLU A 314 -10.20 -21.70 8.39
C GLU A 314 -11.72 -21.49 8.45
N TRP A 315 -12.48 -22.44 7.96
CA TRP A 315 -13.94 -22.40 7.98
C TRP A 315 -14.51 -23.56 8.76
N LYS A 316 -15.10 -23.25 9.92
CA LYS A 316 -15.85 -24.22 10.74
C LYS A 316 -17.27 -24.28 10.21
N ARG A 317 -17.57 -25.31 9.39
CA ARG A 317 -18.91 -25.56 8.84
C ARG A 317 -19.92 -26.03 9.92
#